data_f70a782c9dea48f16865e16bcbd3157d
#
_entry.id   f70a782c9dea48f16865e16bcbd3157d
#
_cell.length_a   1.000
_cell.length_b   1.000
_cell.length_c   1.000
_cell.angle_alpha   90.00
_cell.angle_beta   90.00
_cell.angle_gamma   90.00
#
_symmetry.space_group_name_H-M   'P 1'
#
loop_
_entity.id
_entity.type
_entity.pdbx_description
1 polymer ?
#
loop_
_entity_poly.entity_id
_entity_poly.type
_entity_poly.pdbx_seq_one_letter_code
_entity_poly.pdbx_strand_id
1 'polypeptide(L)'
;MASEGLRWTSFYAQAPVCSPSRAALLTGRLHLRSGMFGRHTAVLFPDSRSGLPTEEITLAESLSDLGYATGIIGKWHLGHRPQYLPIRHGFDYWFGVPYSNDMDWNLPNGLEPRAAYFQPETSYWQVPLIRNDTELERPVDQT
;
A
#
# COMPACT_ATOMS: atom_id res chain seq x y z
N MET A 1 5.13 -17.55 18.41
CA MET A 1 4.41 -16.25 18.33
C MET A 1 3.18 -16.22 19.22
N ALA A 2 2.08 -16.96 18.94
CA ALA A 2 0.86 -16.84 19.76
C ALA A 2 1.00 -17.26 21.23
N SER A 3 1.93 -18.16 21.56
CA SER A 3 2.25 -18.60 22.93
C SER A 3 3.20 -17.65 23.68
N GLU A 4 3.88 -16.77 22.98
CA GLU A 4 4.91 -15.85 23.50
C GLU A 4 4.49 -14.39 23.44
N GLY A 5 3.42 -14.12 22.70
CA GLY A 5 2.89 -12.77 22.48
C GLY A 5 1.43 -12.63 22.93
N LEU A 6 0.86 -11.48 22.64
CA LEU A 6 -0.53 -11.17 22.91
C LEU A 6 -1.39 -11.59 21.71
N ARG A 7 -2.38 -12.44 21.96
CA ARG A 7 -3.37 -12.87 20.98
C ARG A 7 -4.67 -12.12 21.15
N TRP A 8 -5.03 -11.33 20.17
CA TRP A 8 -6.30 -10.61 20.14
C TRP A 8 -7.42 -11.48 19.54
N THR A 9 -8.54 -11.58 20.22
CA THR A 9 -9.72 -12.33 19.74
C THR A 9 -10.75 -11.45 19.05
N SER A 10 -10.63 -10.12 19.22
CA SER A 10 -11.55 -9.11 18.66
C SER A 10 -10.76 -7.91 18.18
N PHE A 11 -10.00 -8.09 17.08
CA PHE A 11 -9.23 -7.03 16.43
C PHE A 11 -9.85 -6.71 15.08
N TYR A 12 -10.38 -5.49 14.94
CA TYR A 12 -11.13 -5.07 13.76
C TYR A 12 -10.33 -4.07 12.93
N ALA A 13 -10.40 -4.21 11.59
CA ALA A 13 -9.87 -3.21 10.68
C ALA A 13 -10.69 -1.93 10.77
N GLN A 14 -10.03 -0.77 10.71
CA GLN A 14 -10.66 0.54 10.85
C GLN A 14 -11.49 0.98 9.64
N ALA A 15 -11.27 0.33 8.49
CA ALA A 15 -12.02 0.60 7.27
C ALA A 15 -12.14 -0.68 6.43
N PRO A 16 -13.19 -0.81 5.60
CA PRO A 16 -13.41 -1.99 4.76
C PRO A 16 -12.59 -1.99 3.47
N VAL A 17 -11.68 -1.01 3.28
CA VAL A 17 -10.84 -0.86 2.08
C VAL A 17 -9.39 -0.58 2.43
N CYS A 18 -8.49 -0.80 1.46
CA CYS A 18 -7.05 -0.95 1.65
C CYS A 18 -6.36 0.28 2.27
N SER A 19 -6.32 1.42 1.55
CA SER A 19 -5.52 2.58 1.97
C SER A 19 -5.87 3.08 3.37
N PRO A 20 -7.14 3.35 3.72
CA PRO A 20 -7.48 3.83 5.05
C PRO A 20 -7.24 2.79 6.15
N SER A 21 -7.49 1.51 5.88
CA SER A 21 -7.23 0.45 6.86
C SER A 21 -5.73 0.29 7.15
N ARG A 22 -4.89 0.35 6.10
CA ARG A 22 -3.43 0.29 6.21
C ARG A 22 -2.86 1.49 6.95
N ALA A 23 -3.34 2.69 6.62
CA ALA A 23 -2.93 3.91 7.31
C ALA A 23 -3.23 3.82 8.81
N ALA A 24 -4.45 3.42 9.16
CA ALA A 24 -4.84 3.29 10.56
C ALA A 24 -4.02 2.22 11.31
N LEU A 25 -3.70 1.10 10.66
CA LEU A 25 -2.86 0.05 11.25
C LEU A 25 -1.44 0.56 11.53
N LEU A 26 -0.84 1.28 10.58
CA LEU A 26 0.55 1.74 10.72
C LEU A 26 0.70 2.93 11.67
N THR A 27 -0.31 3.81 11.74
CA THR A 27 -0.22 5.03 12.57
C THR A 27 -0.90 4.91 13.93
N GLY A 28 -1.67 3.85 14.16
CA GLY A 28 -2.51 3.73 15.37
C GLY A 28 -3.62 4.79 15.47
N ARG A 29 -3.88 5.55 14.37
CA ARG A 29 -4.86 6.64 14.31
C ARG A 29 -6.01 6.32 13.37
N LEU A 30 -7.18 6.88 13.65
CA LEU A 30 -8.28 6.84 12.71
C LEU A 30 -7.86 7.45 11.37
N HIS A 31 -8.04 6.73 10.28
CA HIS A 31 -7.64 7.13 8.93
C HIS A 31 -8.22 8.49 8.47
N LEU A 32 -9.36 8.89 9.02
CA LEU A 32 -9.95 10.22 8.79
C LEU A 32 -9.05 11.35 9.31
N ARG A 33 -8.29 11.11 10.38
CA ARG A 33 -7.38 12.10 10.98
C ARG A 33 -6.06 12.22 10.23
N SER A 34 -5.62 11.16 9.58
CA SER A 34 -4.43 11.17 8.71
C SER A 34 -4.74 11.59 7.26
N GLY A 35 -5.98 11.96 6.96
CA GLY A 35 -6.39 12.36 5.60
C GLY A 35 -6.45 11.21 4.58
N MET A 36 -6.32 9.96 5.06
CA MET A 36 -6.27 8.76 4.20
C MET A 36 -7.65 8.21 3.80
N PHE A 37 -8.66 9.04 3.85
CA PHE A 37 -9.99 8.75 3.33
C PHE A 37 -10.52 9.97 2.60
N GLY A 38 -10.58 9.90 1.28
CA GLY A 38 -11.01 11.00 0.43
C GLY A 38 -12.53 11.04 0.22
N ARG A 39 -13.04 12.24 -0.06
CA ARG A 39 -14.44 12.47 -0.38
C ARG A 39 -14.88 11.76 -1.67
N HIS A 40 -13.97 11.53 -2.60
CA HIS A 40 -14.24 10.99 -3.93
C HIS A 40 -13.63 9.62 -4.19
N THR A 41 -12.65 9.20 -3.40
CA THR A 41 -11.95 7.91 -3.56
C THR A 41 -11.76 7.25 -2.20
N ALA A 42 -12.18 6.00 -2.09
CA ALA A 42 -12.00 5.23 -0.86
C ALA A 42 -10.56 4.72 -0.70
N VAL A 43 -9.82 4.61 -1.81
CA VAL A 43 -8.42 4.14 -1.87
C VAL A 43 -7.60 5.02 -2.80
N LEU A 44 -6.28 4.93 -2.72
CA LEU A 44 -5.39 5.58 -3.67
C LEU A 44 -5.29 4.77 -4.97
N PHE A 45 -5.19 5.48 -6.09
CA PHE A 45 -5.05 4.91 -7.43
C PHE A 45 -3.68 5.29 -8.03
N PRO A 46 -3.26 4.67 -9.15
CA PRO A 46 -1.98 4.99 -9.80
C PRO A 46 -1.82 6.45 -10.23
N ASP A 47 -2.92 7.16 -10.46
CA ASP A 47 -2.94 8.60 -10.79
C ASP A 47 -3.00 9.51 -9.55
N SER A 48 -3.16 8.95 -8.35
CA SER A 48 -3.28 9.72 -7.10
C SER A 48 -2.03 10.56 -6.84
N ARG A 49 -2.24 11.79 -6.41
CA ARG A 49 -1.17 12.74 -6.10
C ARG A 49 -0.82 12.82 -4.62
N SER A 50 -1.67 12.25 -3.78
CA SER A 50 -1.53 12.19 -2.33
C SER A 50 -1.04 10.83 -1.84
N GLY A 51 -0.68 10.78 -0.58
CA GLY A 51 -0.28 9.58 0.14
C GLY A 51 -0.38 9.81 1.63
N LEU A 52 0.10 8.87 2.43
CA LEU A 52 0.23 9.03 3.88
C LEU A 52 1.14 10.24 4.15
N PRO A 53 0.65 11.27 4.88
CA PRO A 53 1.50 12.42 5.21
C PRO A 53 2.75 11.99 5.99
N THR A 54 3.89 12.59 5.66
CA THR A 54 5.18 12.28 6.31
C THR A 54 5.27 12.76 7.76
N GLU A 55 4.32 13.55 8.19
CA GLU A 55 4.16 13.99 9.60
C GLU A 55 3.46 12.93 10.48
N GLU A 56 2.85 11.92 9.88
CA GLU A 56 2.24 10.82 10.60
C GLU A 56 3.32 9.84 11.04
N ILE A 57 3.46 9.68 12.35
CA ILE A 57 4.39 8.70 12.93
C ILE A 57 3.83 7.31 12.75
N THR A 58 4.60 6.44 12.13
CA THR A 58 4.24 5.04 11.90
C THR A 58 4.81 4.13 12.98
N LEU A 59 4.27 2.92 13.05
CA LEU A 59 4.83 1.84 13.86
C LEU A 59 6.30 1.56 13.50
N ALA A 60 6.67 1.65 12.20
CA ALA A 60 8.03 1.43 11.74
C ALA A 60 8.98 2.52 12.26
N GLU A 61 8.60 3.80 12.20
CA GLU A 61 9.38 4.90 12.79
C GLU A 61 9.56 4.71 14.28
N SER A 62 8.48 4.40 15.01
CA SER A 62 8.55 4.16 16.45
C SER A 62 9.47 3.00 16.83
N LEU A 63 9.52 1.94 16.02
CA LEU A 63 10.43 0.80 16.24
C LEU A 63 11.86 1.14 15.83
N SER A 64 12.05 1.88 14.74
CA SER A 64 13.36 2.35 14.28
C SER A 64 14.04 3.23 15.35
N ASP A 65 13.29 4.12 15.97
CA ASP A 65 13.75 4.97 17.07
C ASP A 65 14.23 4.15 18.30
N LEU A 66 13.70 2.93 18.45
CA LEU A 66 14.15 1.97 19.47
C LEU A 66 15.30 1.06 19.01
N GLY A 67 15.85 1.28 17.81
CA GLY A 67 16.96 0.54 17.25
C GLY A 67 16.61 -0.77 16.54
N TYR A 68 15.32 -0.98 16.22
CA TYR A 68 14.93 -2.12 15.40
C TYR A 68 15.23 -1.86 13.92
N ALA A 69 15.72 -2.88 13.24
CA ALA A 69 15.70 -2.92 11.78
C ALA A 69 14.26 -3.17 11.28
N THR A 70 13.81 -2.39 10.33
CA THR A 70 12.41 -2.39 9.87
C THR A 70 12.33 -2.79 8.41
N GLY A 71 11.43 -3.71 8.09
CA GLY A 71 11.22 -4.16 6.71
C GLY A 71 9.75 -4.41 6.40
N ILE A 72 9.36 -4.09 5.18
CA ILE A 72 8.02 -4.38 4.67
C ILE A 72 8.12 -5.17 3.37
N ILE A 73 7.39 -6.26 3.28
CA ILE A 73 7.25 -7.07 2.08
C ILE A 73 5.80 -7.07 1.65
N GLY A 74 5.56 -6.79 0.36
CA GLY A 74 4.21 -6.81 -0.22
C GLY A 74 3.64 -5.43 -0.54
N LYS A 75 2.30 -5.34 -0.58
CA LYS A 75 1.58 -4.15 -1.00
C LYS A 75 1.70 -3.01 0.01
N TRP A 76 2.08 -1.79 -0.47
CA TRP A 76 2.09 -0.57 0.32
C TRP A 76 0.72 0.11 0.39
N HIS A 77 0.25 0.65 -0.70
CA HIS A 77 -1.04 1.32 -0.93
C HIS A 77 -1.31 2.58 -0.08
N LEU A 78 -0.25 3.27 0.31
CA LEU A 78 -0.32 4.53 1.06
C LEU A 78 0.36 5.71 0.32
N GLY A 79 0.47 5.60 -1.00
CA GLY A 79 1.08 6.58 -1.89
C GLY A 79 2.28 5.99 -2.62
N HIS A 80 2.33 6.24 -3.94
CA HIS A 80 3.35 5.68 -4.84
C HIS A 80 4.40 6.71 -5.29
N ARG A 81 4.19 8.00 -4.95
CA ARG A 81 5.17 9.05 -5.26
C ARG A 81 6.37 8.96 -4.31
N PRO A 82 7.57 9.41 -4.74
CA PRO A 82 8.81 9.22 -3.98
C PRO A 82 8.74 9.64 -2.50
N GLN A 83 8.00 10.71 -2.20
CA GLN A 83 7.86 11.23 -0.84
C GLN A 83 6.94 10.37 0.05
N TYR A 84 6.14 9.46 -0.53
CA TYR A 84 5.18 8.62 0.21
C TYR A 84 5.56 7.15 0.25
N LEU A 85 6.74 6.79 -0.24
CA LEU A 85 7.21 5.39 -0.24
C LEU A 85 7.51 4.90 1.19
N PRO A 86 7.45 3.58 1.45
CA PRO A 86 7.70 3.03 2.78
C PRO A 86 8.98 3.50 3.44
N ILE A 87 10.05 3.68 2.66
CA ILE A 87 11.36 4.18 3.14
C ILE A 87 11.33 5.64 3.64
N ARG A 88 10.23 6.34 3.48
CA ARG A 88 9.96 7.69 4.04
C ARG A 88 9.07 7.63 5.28
N HIS A 89 8.72 6.42 5.71
CA HIS A 89 7.82 6.13 6.83
C HIS A 89 8.45 5.10 7.78
N GLY A 90 9.77 5.16 7.96
CA GLY A 90 10.52 4.40 8.95
C GLY A 90 10.88 2.96 8.56
N PHE A 91 10.66 2.55 7.32
CA PHE A 91 11.13 1.25 6.85
C PHE A 91 12.52 1.36 6.22
N ASP A 92 13.47 0.55 6.71
CA ASP A 92 14.83 0.44 6.14
C ASP A 92 14.82 -0.31 4.81
N TYR A 93 13.84 -1.19 4.64
CA TYR A 93 13.72 -2.03 3.45
C TYR A 93 12.26 -2.21 3.03
N TRP A 94 12.01 -2.07 1.74
CA TRP A 94 10.74 -2.42 1.09
C TRP A 94 10.95 -3.23 -0.18
N PHE A 95 10.15 -4.30 -0.31
CA PHE A 95 10.05 -5.08 -1.54
C PHE A 95 8.59 -5.42 -1.79
N GLY A 96 8.02 -4.96 -2.92
CA GLY A 96 6.61 -5.19 -3.20
C GLY A 96 6.01 -4.24 -4.23
N VAL A 97 4.69 -4.09 -4.15
CA VAL A 97 3.89 -3.30 -5.11
C VAL A 97 3.29 -2.06 -4.45
N PRO A 98 3.22 -0.92 -5.18
CA PRO A 98 2.80 0.36 -4.58
C PRO A 98 1.29 0.47 -4.38
N TYR A 99 0.49 -0.33 -5.08
CA TYR A 99 -0.98 -0.38 -5.00
C TYR A 99 -1.47 -1.80 -5.28
N SER A 100 -2.79 -2.00 -5.48
CA SER A 100 -3.35 -3.33 -5.76
C SER A 100 -2.92 -3.83 -7.13
N ASN A 101 -2.76 -5.13 -7.25
CA ASN A 101 -2.38 -5.82 -8.49
C ASN A 101 -3.43 -5.74 -9.62
N ASP A 102 -4.64 -5.31 -9.31
CA ASP A 102 -5.74 -5.04 -10.24
C ASP A 102 -5.86 -3.55 -10.63
N MET A 103 -4.80 -2.79 -10.43
CA MET A 103 -4.69 -1.37 -10.80
C MET A 103 -3.65 -1.18 -11.92
N ASP A 104 -3.49 0.07 -12.40
CA ASP A 104 -2.54 0.45 -13.45
C ASP A 104 -2.81 -0.27 -14.79
N TRP A 105 -3.96 0.01 -15.36
CA TRP A 105 -4.49 -0.69 -16.53
C TRP A 105 -3.84 -0.19 -17.82
N ASN A 106 -3.44 -1.15 -18.64
CA ASN A 106 -3.07 -0.92 -20.03
C ASN A 106 -3.96 -1.81 -20.91
N LEU A 107 -5.20 -1.41 -21.07
CA LEU A 107 -6.19 -2.21 -21.78
C LEU A 107 -6.03 -2.07 -23.31
N PRO A 108 -6.22 -3.15 -24.05
CA PRO A 108 -6.33 -3.08 -25.51
C PRO A 108 -7.43 -2.13 -25.96
N ASN A 109 -7.23 -1.47 -27.10
CA ASN A 109 -8.21 -0.54 -27.67
C ASN A 109 -9.59 -1.20 -27.79
N GLY A 110 -10.61 -0.54 -27.24
CA GLY A 110 -12.00 -0.99 -27.26
C GLY A 110 -12.39 -1.97 -26.15
N LEU A 111 -11.45 -2.36 -25.30
CA LEU A 111 -11.79 -3.17 -24.10
C LEU A 111 -12.14 -2.25 -22.93
N GLU A 112 -13.36 -2.36 -22.45
CA GLU A 112 -13.83 -1.61 -21.29
C GLU A 112 -13.27 -2.22 -19.99
N PRO A 113 -12.91 -1.38 -18.99
CA PRO A 113 -12.36 -1.85 -17.70
C PRO A 113 -13.21 -2.93 -17.02
N ARG A 114 -14.54 -2.82 -17.12
CA ARG A 114 -15.45 -3.81 -16.56
C ARG A 114 -15.32 -5.17 -17.24
N ALA A 115 -15.14 -5.21 -18.54
CA ALA A 115 -14.95 -6.46 -19.29
C ALA A 115 -13.61 -7.12 -18.94
N ALA A 116 -12.55 -6.33 -18.85
CA ALA A 116 -11.23 -6.80 -18.42
C ALA A 116 -11.25 -7.38 -16.99
N TYR A 117 -12.05 -6.82 -16.10
CA TYR A 117 -12.20 -7.33 -14.73
C TYR A 117 -12.82 -8.73 -14.68
N PHE A 118 -13.79 -9.03 -15.55
CA PHE A 118 -14.45 -10.34 -15.61
C PHE A 118 -13.70 -11.37 -16.49
N GLN A 119 -12.81 -10.91 -17.34
CA GLN A 119 -11.94 -11.77 -18.18
C GLN A 119 -10.50 -11.24 -18.09
N PRO A 120 -9.86 -11.35 -16.91
CA PRO A 120 -8.56 -10.75 -16.69
C PRO A 120 -7.46 -11.52 -17.45
N GLU A 121 -6.59 -10.75 -18.11
CA GLU A 121 -5.29 -11.23 -18.59
C GLU A 121 -4.19 -10.48 -17.87
N THR A 122 -3.11 -11.14 -17.49
CA THR A 122 -2.00 -10.53 -16.74
C THR A 122 -1.37 -9.34 -17.47
N SER A 123 -1.38 -9.40 -18.83
CA SER A 123 -0.90 -8.31 -19.71
C SER A 123 -1.66 -6.99 -19.56
N TYR A 124 -2.87 -7.00 -18.99
CA TYR A 124 -3.66 -5.77 -18.80
C TYR A 124 -3.18 -4.93 -17.61
N TRP A 125 -2.43 -5.51 -16.70
CA TRP A 125 -2.02 -4.89 -15.47
C TRP A 125 -0.55 -4.51 -15.52
N GLN A 126 -0.24 -3.24 -15.36
CA GLN A 126 1.12 -2.69 -15.44
C GLN A 126 1.70 -2.35 -14.06
N VAL A 127 1.30 -3.11 -13.04
CA VAL A 127 1.75 -2.88 -11.66
C VAL A 127 3.24 -3.15 -11.55
N PRO A 128 4.04 -2.19 -11.04
CA PRO A 128 5.47 -2.39 -10.89
C PRO A 128 5.81 -3.19 -9.64
N LEU A 129 6.90 -3.98 -9.73
CA LEU A 129 7.62 -4.50 -8.59
C LEU A 129 8.72 -3.51 -8.20
N ILE A 130 8.75 -3.11 -6.93
CA ILE A 130 9.65 -2.08 -6.43
C ILE A 130 10.49 -2.61 -5.28
N ARG A 131 11.75 -2.22 -5.26
CA ARG A 131 12.64 -2.34 -4.11
C ARG A 131 13.03 -0.94 -3.65
N ASN A 132 12.62 -0.58 -2.46
CA ASN A 132 12.83 0.76 -1.88
C ASN A 132 12.24 1.87 -2.74
N ASP A 133 13.03 2.51 -3.58
CA ASP A 133 12.67 3.57 -4.53
C ASP A 133 12.95 3.18 -5.99
N THR A 134 13.38 1.94 -6.21
CA THR A 134 13.80 1.46 -7.53
C THR A 134 12.79 0.47 -8.09
N GLU A 135 12.21 0.78 -9.24
CA GLU A 135 11.38 -0.14 -10.02
C GLU A 135 12.27 -1.24 -10.61
N LEU A 136 11.96 -2.50 -10.31
CA LEU A 136 12.72 -3.66 -10.77
C LEU A 136 12.11 -4.28 -12.03
N GLU A 137 10.78 -4.28 -12.10
CA GLU A 137 10.02 -4.97 -13.13
C GLU A 137 8.65 -4.29 -13.33
N ARG A 138 8.17 -4.25 -14.58
CA ARG A 138 6.81 -3.80 -14.93
C ARG A 138 6.35 -4.47 -16.25
N PRO A 139 5.23 -5.16 -16.27
CA PRO A 139 4.45 -5.56 -15.10
C PRO A 139 5.19 -6.58 -14.23
N VAL A 140 4.84 -6.64 -12.94
CA VAL A 140 5.34 -7.67 -12.04
C VAL A 140 4.86 -9.04 -12.51
N ASP A 141 5.75 -10.03 -12.53
CA ASP A 141 5.36 -11.43 -12.73
C ASP A 141 4.52 -11.89 -11.53
N GLN A 142 3.32 -12.38 -11.82
CA GLN A 142 2.35 -12.81 -10.82
C GLN A 142 2.22 -14.35 -10.74
N THR A 143 3.11 -15.10 -11.42
CA THR A 143 3.12 -16.57 -11.41
C THR A 143 4.01 -17.15 -10.31
#